data_8ca8a4fef6064319ec3c9b873ecea6b1
#
_entry.id   8ca8a4fef6064319ec3c9b873ecea6b1
#
_cell.length_a   1.000
_cell.length_b   1.000
_cell.length_c   1.000
_cell.angle_alpha   90.00
_cell.angle_beta   90.00
_cell.angle_gamma   90.00
#
_symmetry.space_group_name_H-M   'P 1'
#
loop_
_entity.id
_entity.type
_entity.pdbx_description
1 polymer ?
#
loop_
_entity_poly.entity_id
_entity_poly.type
_entity_poly.pdbx_seq_one_letter_code
_entity_poly.pdbx_strand_id
1 'polypeptide(L)' 'MAKLWSGLKKRLVVDIGSSAVRVCELQKTKTGYEITRFAQREYNSDPSLEELQRKELRTNALQEALKAVKVK' A
#
# COMPACT_ATOMS: atom_id res chain seq x y z
N MET A 1 5.77 -7.86 -1.33
CA MET A 1 5.23 -7.03 -2.41
C MET A 1 4.21 -7.82 -3.20
N ALA A 2 3.06 -7.25 -3.46
CA ALA A 2 1.98 -7.91 -4.16
C ALA A 2 1.70 -7.21 -5.48
N LYS A 3 1.48 -8.01 -6.51
CA LYS A 3 1.11 -7.51 -7.82
C LYS A 3 -0.34 -7.88 -8.07
N LEU A 4 -1.22 -6.89 -8.08
CA LEU A 4 -2.66 -7.13 -8.11
C LEU A 4 -3.20 -7.49 -9.48
N TRP A 5 -2.53 -7.05 -10.53
CA TRP A 5 -2.88 -7.48 -11.88
C TRP A 5 -1.71 -7.25 -12.82
N SER A 6 -1.76 -7.92 -13.94
CA SER A 6 -0.75 -7.80 -14.98
C SER A 6 -1.44 -7.63 -16.33
N GLY A 7 -0.66 -7.24 -17.31
CA GLY A 7 -1.18 -7.00 -18.67
C GLY A 7 -1.80 -5.63 -18.84
N LEU A 8 -1.95 -4.87 -17.77
CA LEU A 8 -2.43 -3.49 -17.83
C LEU A 8 -1.25 -2.53 -17.79
N LYS A 9 -1.48 -1.31 -18.28
CA LYS A 9 -0.45 -0.28 -18.25
C LYS A 9 -0.16 0.22 -16.84
N LYS A 10 -1.09 0.02 -15.92
CA LYS A 10 -0.96 0.45 -14.53
C LYS A 10 -0.84 -0.76 -13.62
N ARG A 11 -0.06 -0.61 -12.57
CA ARG A 11 0.12 -1.64 -11.55
C ARG A 11 0.03 -1.02 -10.18
N LEU A 12 -0.52 -1.79 -9.24
CA LEU A 12 -0.51 -1.42 -7.84
C LEU A 12 0.54 -2.27 -7.12
N VAL A 13 1.39 -1.59 -6.36
CA VAL A 13 2.41 -2.24 -5.55
C VAL A 13 2.12 -1.92 -4.09
N VAL A 14 2.06 -2.96 -3.28
CA VAL A 14 1.76 -2.83 -1.86
C VAL A 14 2.95 -3.32 -1.07
N ASP A 15 3.41 -2.51 -0.14
CA ASP A 15 4.50 -2.84 0.76
C ASP A 15 3.98 -2.71 2.19
N ILE A 16 3.97 -3.82 2.92
CA ILE A 16 3.48 -3.85 4.29
C ILE A 16 4.67 -3.99 5.22
N GLY A 17 4.98 -2.92 5.93
CA GLY A 17 6.05 -2.92 6.90
C GLY A 17 5.54 -3.15 8.31
N SER A 18 6.45 -3.13 9.28
CA SER A 18 6.13 -3.39 10.68
C SER A 18 5.36 -2.24 11.34
N SER A 19 5.46 -1.03 10.81
CA SER A 19 4.79 0.14 11.41
C SER A 19 4.16 1.05 10.38
N ALA A 20 4.23 0.69 9.11
CA ALA A 20 3.64 1.50 8.04
C ALA A 20 3.32 0.62 6.84
N VAL A 21 2.32 1.03 6.09
CA VAL A 21 2.00 0.42 4.80
C VAL A 21 2.18 1.47 3.72
N ARG A 22 2.66 1.03 2.57
CA ARG A 22 2.86 1.89 1.41
C ARG A 22 2.16 1.27 0.21
N VAL A 23 1.48 2.11 -0.54
CA VAL A 23 0.83 1.69 -1.77
C VAL A 23 1.22 2.68 -2.84
N CYS A 24 1.65 2.18 -3.98
CA CYS A 24 1.92 3.07 -5.10
C CYS A 24 1.32 2.52 -6.38
N GLU A 25 0.95 3.44 -7.25
CA GLU A 25 0.49 3.13 -8.58
C GLU A 25 1.62 3.40 -9.54
N LEU A 26 1.95 2.41 -10.35
CA LEU A 26 2.98 2.53 -11.38
C LEU A 26 2.30 2.55 -12.74
N GLN A 27 2.77 3.43 -13.59
CA GLN A 27 2.31 3.46 -14.97
C GLN A 27 3.47 3.12 -15.89
N LYS A 28 3.21 2.24 -16.85
CA LYS A 28 4.22 1.86 -17.83
C LYS A 28 4.53 3.01 -18.76
N THR A 29 5.81 3.25 -18.99
CA THR A 29 6.29 4.25 -19.92
C THR A 29 7.15 3.54 -20.98
N LYS A 30 7.67 4.30 -21.92
CA LYS A 30 8.57 3.74 -22.95
C LYS A 30 9.85 3.18 -22.38
N THR A 31 10.31 3.75 -21.26
CA THR A 31 11.61 3.38 -20.68
C THR A 31 11.47 2.60 -19.38
N GLY A 32 10.26 2.27 -18.94
CA GLY A 32 10.05 1.53 -17.71
C GLY A 32 8.74 1.91 -17.05
N TYR A 33 8.81 2.26 -15.78
CA TYR A 33 7.62 2.62 -15.00
C TYR A 33 7.88 3.92 -14.27
N GLU A 34 6.81 4.66 -14.05
CA GLU A 34 6.88 5.83 -13.19
C GLU A 34 5.80 5.74 -12.12
N ILE A 35 6.05 6.32 -10.97
CA ILE A 35 5.09 6.38 -9.88
C ILE A 35 4.14 7.54 -10.16
N THR A 36 2.85 7.21 -10.34
CA THR A 36 1.82 8.21 -10.62
C THR A 36 1.02 8.56 -9.38
N ARG A 37 0.97 7.65 -8.41
CA ARG A 37 0.29 7.89 -7.14
C ARG A 37 1.02 7.14 -6.04
N PHE A 38 1.04 7.72 -4.87
CA PHE A 38 1.68 7.12 -3.71
C PHE A 38 0.91 7.49 -2.45
N ALA A 39 0.75 6.52 -1.57
CA ALA A 39 0.18 6.75 -0.26
C ALA A 39 0.92 5.91 0.76
N GLN A 40 1.13 6.50 1.92
CA GLN A 40 1.74 5.81 3.05
C GLN A 40 0.88 6.10 4.27
N ARG A 41 0.65 5.07 5.08
CA ARG A 41 -0.05 5.20 6.35
C ARG A 41 0.73 4.49 7.42
N GLU A 42 0.99 5.19 8.50
CA GLU A 42 1.61 4.60 9.67
C GLU A 42 0.53 4.00 10.55
N TYR A 43 0.89 3.00 11.33
CA TYR A 43 -0.02 2.42 12.30
C TYR A 43 0.76 2.07 13.57
N ASN A 44 0.04 2.04 14.69
CA ASN A 44 0.64 1.73 15.97
C ASN A 44 1.03 0.25 16.01
N SER A 45 2.31 -0.02 16.19
CA SER A 45 2.84 -1.37 16.27
C SER A 45 3.46 -1.66 17.64
N ASP A 46 3.00 -0.98 18.67
CA ASP A 46 3.49 -1.16 20.04
C ASP A 46 3.40 -2.64 20.42
N PRO A 47 4.50 -3.24 20.87
CA PRO A 47 4.48 -4.66 21.27
C PRO A 47 3.54 -4.97 22.45
N SER A 48 3.12 -3.96 23.20
CA SER A 48 2.16 -4.15 24.29
C SER A 48 0.73 -4.43 23.76
N LEU A 49 0.46 -4.12 22.51
CA LEU A 49 -0.84 -4.41 21.92
C LEU A 49 -0.96 -5.89 21.60
N GLU A 50 -2.18 -6.41 21.71
CA GLU A 50 -2.44 -7.78 21.31
C GLU A 50 -2.26 -7.93 19.81
N GLU A 51 -1.90 -9.11 19.38
CA GLU A 51 -1.66 -9.39 17.97
C GLU A 51 -2.87 -9.05 17.10
N LEU A 52 -4.07 -9.36 17.58
CA LEU A 52 -5.29 -9.09 16.85
C LEU A 52 -5.49 -7.57 16.67
N GLN A 53 -5.21 -6.79 17.70
CA GLN A 53 -5.32 -5.34 17.61
C GLN A 53 -4.32 -4.77 16.62
N ARG A 54 -3.08 -5.26 16.64
CA ARG A 54 -2.07 -4.82 15.68
C ARG A 54 -2.48 -5.15 14.26
N LYS A 55 -3.07 -6.32 14.06
CA LYS A 55 -3.55 -6.75 12.75
C LYS A 55 -4.65 -5.83 12.25
N GLU A 56 -5.59 -5.45 13.12
CA GLU A 56 -6.66 -4.53 12.74
C GLU A 56 -6.13 -3.17 12.35
N LEU A 57 -5.19 -2.64 13.12
CA LEU A 57 -4.60 -1.34 12.82
C LEU A 57 -3.87 -1.36 11.49
N ARG A 58 -3.14 -2.43 11.22
CA ARG A 58 -2.44 -2.59 9.94
C ARG A 58 -3.43 -2.70 8.78
N THR A 59 -4.49 -3.46 8.96
CA THR A 59 -5.52 -3.62 7.93
C THR A 59 -6.20 -2.29 7.63
N ASN A 60 -6.53 -1.53 8.66
CA ASN A 60 -7.15 -0.22 8.48
C ASN A 60 -6.21 0.73 7.74
N ALA A 61 -4.93 0.73 8.10
CA ALA A 61 -3.94 1.56 7.44
C ALA A 61 -3.82 1.19 5.95
N LEU A 62 -3.84 -0.10 5.65
CA LEU A 62 -3.78 -0.56 4.28
C LEU A 62 -5.00 -0.12 3.48
N GLN A 63 -6.19 -0.25 4.07
CA GLN A 63 -7.41 0.19 3.40
C GLN A 63 -7.40 1.69 3.12
N GLU A 64 -6.93 2.50 4.07
CA GLU A 64 -6.80 3.93 3.87
C GLU A 64 -5.82 4.27 2.75
N ALA A 65 -4.68 3.58 2.74
CA ALA A 65 -3.67 3.81 1.71
C ALA A 65 -4.21 3.42 0.33
N LEU A 66 -4.92 2.30 0.23
CA LEU A 66 -5.53 1.87 -1.02
C LEU A 66 -6.56 2.87 -1.52
N LYS A 67 -7.39 3.39 -0.60
CA LYS A 67 -8.37 4.41 -0.96
C LYS A 67 -7.69 5.66 -1.51
N ALA A 68 -6.63 6.09 -0.86
CA ALA A 68 -5.92 7.30 -1.26
C ALA A 68 -5.34 7.16 -2.67
N VAL A 69 -4.85 5.97 -3.00
CA VAL A 69 -4.27 5.71 -4.32
C VAL A 69 -5.34 5.52 -5.39
N LYS A 70 -6.46 4.90 -5.03
CA LYS A 70 -7.53 4.61 -5.98
C LYS A 70 -8.48 5.76 -6.23
N VAL A 71 -8.44 6.79 -5.43
CA VAL A 71 -9.33 7.94 -5.60
C VAL A 71 -8.98 8.65 -6.90
N LYS A 72 -10.01 8.92 -7.66
CA LYS A 72 -9.87 9.58 -8.96
C LYS A 72 -10.23 11.04 -8.88
#